data_aef533200d524184131a369181194c79
#
_entry.id   aef533200d524184131a369181194c79
#
_cell.length_a   1.000
_cell.length_b   1.000
_cell.length_c   1.000
_cell.angle_alpha   90.00
_cell.angle_beta   90.00
_cell.angle_gamma   90.00
#
_symmetry.space_group_name_H-M   'P 1'
#
loop_
_entity.id
_entity.type
_entity.pdbx_description
1 polymer ?
#
loop_
_entity_poly.entity_id
_entity_poly.type
_entity_poly.pdbx_seq_one_letter_code
_entity_poly.pdbx_strand_id
1 'polypeptide(L)'
;MRIGELAQRTATTPKAIRLYEARGLLGRVARAGSYRHYGEADVARVLLIRQAQALGFRLAELDGLPHIDTTAGWERMAQLVAQRRAAVAQELARLAALDAQLALLEAELHTCDTLAVPATPLACVAPHALVDQPPSAHS
;
A
#
# COMPACT_ATOMS: atom_id res chain seq x y z
N MET A 1 7.49 9.37 29.71
CA MET A 1 8.76 9.53 28.96
C MET A 1 8.74 10.78 28.11
N ARG A 2 9.89 11.25 27.71
CA ARG A 2 10.02 12.38 26.80
C ARG A 2 9.96 11.91 25.34
N ILE A 3 9.81 12.87 24.42
CA ILE A 3 9.65 12.60 22.99
C ILE A 3 10.83 11.80 22.40
N GLY A 4 12.05 12.06 22.84
CA GLY A 4 13.23 11.32 22.36
C GLY A 4 13.17 9.84 22.68
N GLU A 5 12.73 9.51 23.87
CA GLU A 5 12.57 8.12 24.29
C GLU A 5 11.42 7.44 23.54
N LEU A 6 10.30 8.15 23.39
CA LEU A 6 9.18 7.65 22.60
C LEU A 6 9.61 7.36 21.15
N ALA A 7 10.35 8.29 20.54
CA ALA A 7 10.86 8.14 19.19
C ALA A 7 11.76 6.90 19.08
N GLN A 8 12.63 6.70 20.05
CA GLN A 8 13.55 5.58 20.06
C GLN A 8 12.80 4.24 20.21
N ARG A 9 11.84 4.17 21.13
CA ARG A 9 11.06 2.97 21.39
C ARG A 9 10.16 2.57 20.22
N THR A 10 9.74 3.53 19.40
CA THR A 10 8.85 3.28 18.27
C THR A 10 9.58 3.28 16.93
N ALA A 11 10.90 3.40 16.94
CA ALA A 11 11.71 3.53 15.72
C ALA A 11 11.20 4.65 14.80
N THR A 12 10.87 5.79 15.41
CA THR A 12 10.30 6.97 14.75
C THR A 12 11.20 8.17 15.05
N THR A 13 10.90 9.31 14.49
CA THR A 13 11.63 10.55 14.79
C THR A 13 10.77 11.47 15.64
N PRO A 14 11.39 12.34 16.45
CA PRO A 14 10.64 13.37 17.17
C PRO A 14 9.80 14.24 16.25
N LYS A 15 10.30 14.52 15.06
CA LYS A 15 9.56 15.31 14.05
C LYS A 15 8.26 14.62 13.64
N ALA A 16 8.32 13.31 13.40
CA ALA A 16 7.15 12.54 13.05
C ALA A 16 6.13 12.51 14.19
N ILE A 17 6.60 12.36 15.43
CA ILE A 17 5.72 12.35 16.59
C ILE A 17 5.02 13.68 16.76
N ARG A 18 5.74 14.80 16.56
CA ARG A 18 5.13 16.13 16.60
C ARG A 18 4.08 16.31 15.52
N LEU A 19 4.31 15.74 14.34
CA LEU A 19 3.32 15.75 13.27
C LEU A 19 2.08 14.95 13.66
N TYR A 20 2.23 13.77 14.21
CA TYR A 20 1.10 12.96 14.68
C TYR A 20 0.29 13.70 15.74
N GLU A 21 0.98 14.33 16.66
CA GLU A 21 0.35 15.12 17.71
C GLU A 21 -0.39 16.34 17.16
N ALA A 22 0.24 17.06 16.22
CA ALA A 22 -0.36 18.22 15.57
C ALA A 22 -1.63 17.86 14.81
N ARG A 23 -1.70 16.64 14.26
CA ARG A 23 -2.89 16.12 13.60
C ARG A 23 -3.91 15.49 14.56
N GLY A 24 -3.65 15.54 15.86
CA GLY A 24 -4.54 14.99 16.87
C GLY A 24 -4.55 13.46 16.95
N LEU A 25 -3.63 12.78 16.30
CA LEU A 25 -3.64 11.32 16.21
C LEU A 25 -3.25 10.65 17.54
N LEU A 26 -2.51 11.32 18.38
CA LEU A 26 -2.12 10.81 19.70
C LEU A 26 -3.17 11.07 20.77
N GLY A 27 -4.23 11.81 20.43
CA GLY A 27 -5.21 12.22 21.41
C GLY A 27 -4.63 13.24 22.36
N ARG A 28 -5.03 13.16 23.63
CA ARG A 28 -4.58 14.11 24.64
C ARG A 28 -3.24 13.65 25.24
N VAL A 29 -2.21 14.44 25.04
CA VAL A 29 -0.89 14.13 25.61
C VAL A 29 -0.76 14.80 26.96
N ALA A 30 -0.35 14.05 27.97
CA ALA A 30 -0.13 14.57 29.31
C ALA A 30 1.09 15.51 29.32
N ARG A 31 1.12 16.45 30.25
CA ARG A 31 2.24 17.36 30.44
C ARG A 31 2.74 17.30 31.88
N ALA A 32 4.06 17.33 32.02
CA ALA A 32 4.73 17.48 33.29
C ALA A 32 5.47 18.82 33.25
N GLY A 33 4.87 19.86 33.83
CA GLY A 33 5.39 21.23 33.75
C GLY A 33 5.30 21.74 32.32
N SER A 34 6.43 22.23 31.77
CA SER A 34 6.53 22.74 30.40
C SER A 34 6.81 21.63 29.38
N TYR A 35 7.06 20.39 29.83
CA TYR A 35 7.40 19.28 28.95
C TYR A 35 6.21 18.35 28.74
N ARG A 36 6.12 17.82 27.53
CA ARG A 36 5.17 16.74 27.24
C ARG A 36 5.66 15.45 27.87
N HIS A 37 4.73 14.72 28.45
CA HIS A 37 5.01 13.42 29.06
C HIS A 37 4.20 12.35 28.34
N TYR A 38 4.89 11.41 27.69
CA TYR A 38 4.28 10.33 26.94
C TYR A 38 4.27 9.05 27.77
N GLY A 39 3.23 8.27 27.63
CA GLY A 39 3.05 7.01 28.33
C GLY A 39 3.01 5.82 27.38
N GLU A 40 2.76 4.65 27.95
CA GLU A 40 2.67 3.41 27.14
C GLU A 40 1.52 3.45 26.13
N ALA A 41 0.43 4.15 26.42
CA ALA A 41 -0.65 4.33 25.47
C ALA A 41 -0.18 5.09 24.23
N ASP A 42 0.71 6.05 24.40
CA ASP A 42 1.26 6.81 23.28
C ASP A 42 2.21 5.94 22.45
N VAL A 43 2.98 5.07 23.08
CA VAL A 43 3.81 4.08 22.38
C VAL A 43 2.93 3.21 21.48
N ALA A 44 1.86 2.66 22.04
CA ALA A 44 0.94 1.81 21.29
C ALA A 44 0.32 2.55 20.10
N ARG A 45 -0.07 3.80 20.29
CA ARG A 45 -0.65 4.62 19.21
C ARG A 45 0.34 4.93 18.12
N VAL A 46 1.57 5.29 18.45
CA VAL A 46 2.60 5.56 17.45
C VAL A 46 2.91 4.30 16.65
N LEU A 47 3.01 3.15 17.31
CA LEU A 47 3.22 1.88 16.62
C LEU A 47 2.07 1.56 15.68
N LEU A 48 0.85 1.81 16.09
CA LEU A 48 -0.34 1.59 15.27
C LEU A 48 -0.35 2.53 14.06
N ILE A 49 -0.01 3.81 14.24
CA ILE A 49 0.13 4.76 13.14
C ILE A 49 1.17 4.27 12.12
N ARG A 50 2.32 3.84 12.59
CA ARG A 50 3.38 3.34 11.72
C ARG A 50 2.94 2.09 10.96
N GLN A 51 2.28 1.18 11.64
CA GLN A 51 1.73 -0.02 11.00
C GLN A 51 0.72 0.36 9.90
N ALA A 52 -0.18 1.29 10.19
CA ALA A 52 -1.16 1.75 9.22
C ALA A 52 -0.48 2.39 7.99
N GLN A 53 0.54 3.22 8.21
CA GLN A 53 1.28 3.83 7.11
C GLN A 53 2.01 2.78 6.26
N ALA A 54 2.59 1.77 6.89
CA ALA A 54 3.23 0.66 6.18
C ALA A 54 2.24 -0.11 5.31
N LEU A 55 0.98 -0.16 5.71
CA LEU A 55 -0.11 -0.78 4.94
C LEU A 55 -0.71 0.16 3.89
N GLY A 56 -0.16 1.37 3.74
CA GLY A 56 -0.55 2.30 2.71
C GLY A 56 -1.63 3.31 3.10
N PHE A 57 -2.00 3.40 4.37
CA PHE A 57 -2.91 4.44 4.83
C PHE A 57 -2.18 5.77 4.95
N ARG A 58 -2.87 6.85 4.57
CA ARG A 58 -2.38 8.21 4.77
C ARG A 58 -2.78 8.71 6.16
N LEU A 59 -1.98 9.62 6.72
CA LEU A 59 -2.29 10.18 8.04
C LEU A 59 -3.68 10.81 8.11
N ALA A 60 -4.10 11.46 7.02
CA ALA A 60 -5.43 12.08 6.95
C ALA A 60 -6.57 11.06 7.08
N GLU A 61 -6.33 9.80 6.76
CA GLU A 61 -7.33 8.75 6.86
C GLU A 61 -7.47 8.18 8.28
N LEU A 62 -6.52 8.50 9.16
CA LEU A 62 -6.46 7.92 10.51
C LEU A 62 -7.17 8.77 11.57
N ASP A 63 -8.18 9.53 11.17
CA ASP A 63 -8.92 10.42 12.06
C ASP A 63 -9.69 9.70 13.18
N GLY A 64 -10.03 8.43 12.99
CA GLY A 64 -10.66 7.62 14.02
C GLY A 64 -9.70 7.04 15.06
N LEU A 65 -8.40 7.12 14.83
CA LEU A 65 -7.39 6.48 15.67
C LEU A 65 -7.37 7.02 17.12
N PRO A 66 -7.50 8.34 17.37
CA PRO A 66 -7.52 8.84 18.75
C PRO A 66 -8.69 8.33 19.57
N HIS A 67 -9.73 7.85 18.91
CA HIS A 67 -10.98 7.39 19.53
C HIS A 67 -11.22 5.90 19.31
N ILE A 68 -10.14 5.13 19.10
CA ILE A 68 -10.24 3.70 18.77
C ILE A 68 -10.85 2.88 19.91
N ASP A 69 -10.82 3.39 21.12
CA ASP A 69 -11.45 2.80 22.30
C ASP A 69 -12.96 3.07 22.36
N THR A 70 -13.48 3.93 21.50
CA THR A 70 -14.91 4.18 21.38
C THR A 70 -15.48 3.33 20.24
N THR A 71 -16.80 3.04 20.31
CA THR A 71 -17.48 2.31 19.24
C THR A 71 -17.36 3.01 17.90
N ALA A 72 -17.58 4.33 17.87
CA ALA A 72 -17.51 5.11 16.63
C ALA A 72 -16.10 5.12 16.03
N GLY A 73 -15.08 5.30 16.85
CA GLY A 73 -13.69 5.29 16.38
C GLY A 73 -13.28 3.91 15.87
N TRP A 74 -13.67 2.87 16.55
CA TRP A 74 -13.42 1.49 16.12
C TRP A 74 -14.10 1.19 14.79
N GLU A 75 -15.38 1.55 14.65
CA GLU A 75 -16.12 1.35 13.40
C GLU A 75 -15.48 2.10 12.24
N ARG A 76 -15.05 3.34 12.48
CA ARG A 76 -14.37 4.14 11.47
C ARG A 76 -13.11 3.45 10.99
N MET A 77 -12.28 2.95 11.89
CA MET A 77 -11.05 2.24 11.54
C MET A 77 -11.35 0.92 10.83
N ALA A 78 -12.38 0.19 11.29
CA ALA A 78 -12.78 -1.05 10.65
C ALA A 78 -13.23 -0.83 9.20
N GLN A 79 -13.97 0.25 8.94
CA GLN A 79 -14.38 0.63 7.58
C GLN A 79 -13.18 0.95 6.69
N LEU A 80 -12.21 1.69 7.22
CA LEU A 80 -11.00 2.02 6.45
C LEU A 80 -10.23 0.75 6.06
N VAL A 81 -10.08 -0.17 7.00
CA VAL A 81 -9.41 -1.45 6.71
C VAL A 81 -10.18 -2.26 5.67
N ALA A 82 -11.50 -2.32 5.80
CA ALA A 82 -12.34 -3.04 4.84
C ALA A 82 -12.23 -2.45 3.43
N GLN A 83 -12.26 -1.11 3.31
CA GLN A 83 -12.09 -0.43 2.03
C GLN A 83 -10.71 -0.70 1.42
N ARG A 84 -9.68 -0.70 2.25
CA ARG A 84 -8.32 -0.99 1.78
C ARG A 84 -8.20 -2.42 1.28
N ARG A 85 -8.79 -3.38 2.01
CA ARG A 85 -8.80 -4.78 1.56
C ARG A 85 -9.54 -4.95 0.24
N ALA A 86 -10.65 -4.26 0.06
CA ALA A 86 -11.41 -4.32 -1.19
C ALA A 86 -10.58 -3.78 -2.36
N ALA A 87 -9.85 -2.68 -2.16
CA ALA A 87 -8.98 -2.12 -3.18
C ALA A 87 -7.84 -3.08 -3.54
N VAL A 88 -7.24 -3.72 -2.54
CA VAL A 88 -6.19 -4.73 -2.76
C VAL A 88 -6.74 -5.92 -3.53
N ALA A 89 -7.94 -6.39 -3.21
CA ALA A 89 -8.57 -7.50 -3.90
C ALA A 89 -8.80 -7.18 -5.38
N GLN A 90 -9.24 -5.95 -5.70
CA GLN A 90 -9.41 -5.49 -7.08
C GLN A 90 -8.07 -5.47 -7.82
N GLU A 91 -7.02 -4.97 -7.19
CA GLU A 91 -5.69 -4.93 -7.79
C GLU A 91 -5.14 -6.33 -8.02
N LEU A 92 -5.33 -7.24 -7.09
CA LEU A 92 -4.95 -8.64 -7.27
C LEU A 92 -5.68 -9.26 -8.47
N ALA A 93 -6.97 -9.00 -8.61
CA ALA A 93 -7.75 -9.51 -9.74
C ALA A 93 -7.24 -8.93 -11.07
N ARG A 94 -6.93 -7.64 -11.09
CA ARG A 94 -6.37 -6.98 -12.28
C ARG A 94 -5.03 -7.60 -12.68
N LEU A 95 -4.15 -7.80 -11.73
CA LEU A 95 -2.84 -8.40 -11.99
C LEU A 95 -2.96 -9.86 -12.41
N ALA A 96 -3.88 -10.62 -11.81
CA ALA A 96 -4.13 -11.99 -12.22
C ALA A 96 -4.62 -12.07 -13.66
N ALA A 97 -5.48 -11.17 -14.10
CA ALA A 97 -5.95 -11.10 -15.47
C ALA A 97 -4.81 -10.78 -16.45
N LEU A 98 -3.95 -9.84 -16.10
CA LEU A 98 -2.78 -9.51 -16.92
C LEU A 98 -1.81 -10.70 -17.00
N ASP A 99 -1.58 -11.38 -15.89
CA ASP A 99 -0.71 -12.54 -15.87
C ASP A 99 -1.23 -13.65 -16.79
N ALA A 100 -2.54 -13.89 -16.74
CA ALA A 100 -3.17 -14.88 -17.62
C ALA A 100 -2.99 -14.52 -19.11
N GLN A 101 -3.14 -13.24 -19.46
CA GLN A 101 -2.93 -12.80 -20.84
C GLN A 101 -1.47 -12.94 -21.26
N LEU A 102 -0.54 -12.61 -20.38
CA LEU A 102 0.89 -12.79 -20.65
C LEU A 102 1.26 -14.27 -20.81
N ALA A 103 0.67 -15.13 -20.01
CA ALA A 103 0.89 -16.58 -20.10
C ALA A 103 0.42 -17.13 -21.44
N LEU A 104 -0.72 -16.66 -21.93
CA LEU A 104 -1.21 -17.05 -23.26
C LEU A 104 -0.26 -16.59 -24.34
N LEU A 105 0.20 -15.36 -24.29
CA LEU A 105 1.15 -14.83 -25.26
C LEU A 105 2.49 -15.59 -25.22
N GLU A 106 2.97 -15.91 -24.04
CA GLU A 106 4.18 -16.68 -23.87
C GLU A 106 4.04 -18.06 -24.52
N ALA A 107 2.91 -18.72 -24.30
CA ALA A 107 2.63 -20.02 -24.91
C ALA A 107 2.59 -19.94 -26.44
N GLU A 108 1.97 -18.90 -26.99
CA GLU A 108 1.92 -18.67 -28.43
C GLU A 108 3.32 -18.45 -29.01
N LEU A 109 4.16 -17.69 -28.36
CA LEU A 109 5.53 -17.45 -28.80
C LEU A 109 6.36 -18.73 -28.77
N HIS A 110 6.21 -19.54 -27.75
CA HIS A 110 6.89 -20.84 -27.68
C HIS A 110 6.41 -21.79 -28.78
N THR A 111 5.12 -21.79 -29.06
CA THR A 111 4.57 -22.59 -30.12
C THR A 111 5.14 -22.19 -31.50
N CYS A 112 5.27 -20.89 -31.73
CA CYS A 112 5.85 -20.40 -32.98
C CYS A 112 7.31 -20.77 -33.13
N ASP A 113 8.08 -20.72 -32.07
CA ASP A 113 9.49 -21.13 -32.06
C ASP A 113 9.63 -22.64 -32.39
N THR A 114 8.73 -23.44 -31.86
CA THR A 114 8.76 -24.89 -32.02
C THR A 114 8.31 -25.34 -33.39
N LEU A 115 7.30 -24.71 -33.95
CA LEU A 115 6.67 -25.13 -35.19
C LEU A 115 7.42 -24.70 -36.45
N ALA A 116 8.28 -23.74 -36.39
CA ALA A 116 9.09 -23.25 -37.50
C ALA A 116 8.30 -22.67 -38.68
N VAL A 117 6.98 -22.85 -38.72
CA VAL A 117 6.13 -22.35 -39.81
C VAL A 117 5.13 -21.36 -39.20
N PRO A 118 5.17 -20.09 -39.58
CA PRO A 118 4.21 -19.13 -39.07
C PRO A 118 2.85 -19.34 -39.72
N ALA A 119 1.95 -19.93 -38.96
CA ALA A 119 0.60 -20.20 -39.44
C ALA A 119 -0.29 -18.96 -39.38
N THR A 120 -0.08 -18.12 -38.37
CA THR A 120 -0.85 -16.90 -38.20
C THR A 120 0.06 -15.70 -38.03
N PRO A 121 -0.31 -14.54 -38.59
CA PRO A 121 0.56 -13.37 -38.55
C PRO A 121 0.87 -12.84 -37.16
N LEU A 122 -0.10 -12.88 -36.27
CA LEU A 122 0.10 -12.29 -34.93
C LEU A 122 0.78 -13.25 -33.96
N ALA A 123 0.39 -14.49 -33.97
CA ALA A 123 0.89 -15.47 -33.02
C ALA A 123 2.34 -15.91 -33.32
N CYS A 124 2.73 -15.90 -34.58
CA CYS A 124 3.99 -16.49 -35.04
C CYS A 124 4.94 -15.49 -35.69
N VAL A 125 4.77 -14.21 -35.43
CA VAL A 125 5.68 -13.19 -35.96
C VAL A 125 6.99 -13.23 -35.17
N ALA A 126 8.09 -13.48 -35.88
CA ALA A 126 9.40 -13.48 -35.27
C ALA A 126 9.84 -12.07 -34.86
N PRO A 127 10.66 -11.93 -33.81
CA PRO A 127 11.07 -10.59 -33.35
C PRO A 127 11.70 -9.70 -34.43
N HIS A 128 12.49 -10.28 -35.31
CA HIS A 128 13.10 -9.52 -36.40
C HIS A 128 12.09 -9.09 -37.47
N ALA A 129 11.00 -9.84 -37.63
CA ALA A 129 9.92 -9.46 -38.52
C ALA A 129 9.05 -8.36 -37.94
N LEU A 130 8.97 -8.26 -36.62
CA LEU A 130 8.22 -7.20 -35.96
C LEU A 130 8.80 -5.83 -36.22
N VAL A 131 10.09 -5.73 -36.46
CA VAL A 131 10.76 -4.47 -36.77
C VAL A 131 10.24 -3.91 -38.11
N ASP A 132 9.92 -4.78 -39.03
CA ASP A 132 9.42 -4.39 -40.34
C ASP A 132 7.91 -4.20 -40.40
N GLN A 133 7.21 -4.52 -39.33
CA GLN A 133 5.76 -4.39 -39.27
C GLN A 133 5.32 -2.96 -38.96
N PRO A 134 4.27 -2.47 -39.59
CA PRO A 134 3.69 -1.19 -39.21
C PRO A 134 3.16 -1.27 -37.75
N PRO A 135 3.25 -0.17 -37.02
CA PRO A 135 2.76 -0.17 -35.63
C PRO A 135 1.29 -0.57 -35.50
N SER A 136 0.49 -0.30 -36.51
CA SER A 136 -0.94 -0.64 -36.50
C SER A 136 -1.20 -2.13 -36.43
N ALA A 137 -0.23 -2.95 -36.79
CA ALA A 137 -0.40 -4.40 -36.73
C ALA A 137 -0.39 -4.95 -35.31
N HIS A 138 0.02 -4.16 -34.34
CA HIS A 138 0.16 -4.58 -32.95
C HIS A 138 -0.83 -3.92 -32.00
N SER A 139 -1.64 -3.06 -32.48
CA SER A 139 -2.65 -2.38 -31.67
C SER A 139 -3.83 -3.25 -31.29
#